data_e542f2e07666a7850eb93630904f070c
#
_entry.id   e542f2e07666a7850eb93630904f070c
#
_cell.length_a   1.000
_cell.length_b   1.000
_cell.length_c   1.000
_cell.angle_alpha   90.00
_cell.angle_beta   90.00
_cell.angle_gamma   90.00
#
_symmetry.space_group_name_H-M   'P 1'
#
loop_
_entity.id
_entity.type
_entity.pdbx_description
1 polymer ?
#
loop_
_entity_poly.entity_id
_entity_poly.type
_entity_poly.pdbx_seq_one_letter_code
_entity_poly.pdbx_strand_id
1 'polypeptide(L)'
;MDMNSRDTLVTELNVLGDFDPIIPEAWQQPDYVMLGNLSPQVQLTTLERLTRKPKLVVMDTMNFWMDIALDDLKAVLKRVDVLTINDEEARQLSGEYSLVKAARVIRAMGPQTLIIKKGEHGALLFGSEGQTFFCPALPLEDVFDPTGAGDTFAGGFIGYLASTGRTDFEAMKTGIVYGSALASYCVEQFGTTKLASITSEDVDARLAQFRLLMTEKA
;
A
#
# COMPACT_ATOMS: atom_id res chain seq x y z
N MET A 1 -3.16 -21.61 -12.21
CA MET A 1 -1.86 -21.04 -11.80
C MET A 1 -2.15 -20.14 -10.61
N ASP A 2 -1.46 -20.32 -9.50
CA ASP A 2 -1.65 -19.42 -8.35
C ASP A 2 -0.99 -18.07 -8.68
N MET A 3 -1.81 -17.02 -8.78
CA MET A 3 -1.36 -15.65 -9.10
C MET A 3 -1.04 -14.83 -7.84
N ASN A 4 -1.27 -15.39 -6.65
CA ASN A 4 -1.02 -14.72 -5.37
C ASN A 4 0.38 -14.98 -4.81
N SER A 5 1.08 -16.01 -5.28
CA SER A 5 2.44 -16.32 -4.84
C SER A 5 3.43 -16.17 -6.00
N ARG A 6 4.63 -15.70 -5.67
CA ARG A 6 5.76 -15.60 -6.60
C ARG A 6 7.06 -15.81 -5.86
N ASP A 7 7.98 -16.51 -6.49
CA ASP A 7 9.36 -16.62 -6.02
C ASP A 7 10.25 -15.61 -6.74
N THR A 8 10.95 -14.79 -5.99
CA THR A 8 11.97 -13.89 -6.54
C THR A 8 13.28 -14.64 -6.66
N LEU A 9 13.71 -14.93 -7.89
CA LEU A 9 14.96 -15.67 -8.15
C LEU A 9 16.19 -14.77 -8.07
N VAL A 10 16.09 -13.55 -8.59
CA VAL A 10 17.18 -12.56 -8.63
C VAL A 10 16.59 -11.16 -8.50
N THR A 11 17.25 -10.29 -7.74
CA THR A 11 16.96 -8.86 -7.70
C THR A 11 18.23 -8.09 -8.04
N GLU A 12 18.24 -7.42 -9.19
CA GLU A 12 19.31 -6.53 -9.62
C GLU A 12 18.81 -5.09 -9.58
N LEU A 13 19.39 -4.27 -8.70
CA LEU A 13 18.94 -2.88 -8.53
C LEU A 13 19.36 -1.99 -9.70
N ASN A 14 20.40 -2.37 -10.45
CA ASN A 14 20.92 -1.59 -11.56
C ASN A 14 21.14 -0.11 -11.14
N VAL A 15 20.61 0.84 -11.92
CA VAL A 15 20.72 2.28 -11.63
C VAL A 15 20.01 2.71 -10.34
N LEU A 16 19.10 1.90 -9.81
CA LEU A 16 18.43 2.18 -8.53
C LEU A 16 19.33 1.92 -7.33
N GLY A 17 20.43 1.16 -7.49
CA GLY A 17 21.39 0.91 -6.40
C GLY A 17 22.09 2.18 -5.92
N ASP A 18 22.36 3.09 -6.83
CA ASP A 18 23.04 4.37 -6.56
C ASP A 18 22.07 5.57 -6.67
N PHE A 19 20.76 5.29 -6.67
CA PHE A 19 19.78 6.36 -6.84
C PHE A 19 19.72 7.29 -5.63
N ASP A 20 19.93 8.56 -5.88
CA ASP A 20 19.84 9.64 -4.89
C ASP A 20 18.75 10.65 -5.31
N PRO A 21 17.57 10.65 -4.64
CA PRO A 21 16.43 11.44 -5.08
C PRO A 21 16.66 12.95 -4.92
N ILE A 22 16.58 13.70 -6.00
CA ILE A 22 16.57 15.16 -5.97
C ILE A 22 15.12 15.62 -5.94
N ILE A 23 14.70 16.27 -4.84
CA ILE A 23 13.35 16.79 -4.70
C ILE A 23 13.33 18.26 -5.11
N PRO A 24 12.65 18.64 -6.19
CA PRO A 24 12.51 20.05 -6.59
C PRO A 24 11.91 20.89 -5.45
N GLU A 25 12.33 22.13 -5.31
CA GLU A 25 11.90 23.03 -4.24
C GLU A 25 10.38 23.11 -4.11
N ALA A 26 9.67 23.18 -5.24
CA ALA A 26 8.21 23.22 -5.28
C ALA A 26 7.53 21.98 -4.65
N TRP A 27 8.25 20.86 -4.49
CA TRP A 27 7.73 19.59 -3.97
C TRP A 27 8.30 19.20 -2.60
N GLN A 28 9.08 20.07 -1.96
CA GLN A 28 9.67 19.80 -0.65
C GLN A 28 8.69 19.98 0.52
N GLN A 29 7.45 20.43 0.27
CA GLN A 29 6.42 20.65 1.31
C GLN A 29 5.10 19.95 0.96
N PRO A 30 5.09 18.65 0.63
CA PRO A 30 3.86 17.94 0.32
C PRO A 30 3.02 17.73 1.58
N ASP A 31 1.69 17.70 1.43
CA ASP A 31 0.79 17.29 2.49
C ASP A 31 0.72 15.78 2.65
N TYR A 32 0.88 15.03 1.55
CA TYR A 32 0.79 13.58 1.50
C TYR A 32 2.00 13.03 0.77
N VAL A 33 2.59 11.97 1.30
CA VAL A 33 3.74 11.29 0.70
C VAL A 33 3.47 9.80 0.60
N MET A 34 3.69 9.24 -0.59
CA MET A 34 3.77 7.80 -0.80
C MET A 34 5.22 7.42 -1.08
N LEU A 35 5.79 6.63 -0.19
CA LEU A 35 7.09 5.99 -0.38
C LEU A 35 6.85 4.62 -1.01
N GLY A 36 7.00 4.54 -2.32
CA GLY A 36 6.92 3.27 -3.06
C GLY A 36 8.07 2.33 -2.71
N ASN A 37 8.03 1.14 -3.25
CA ASN A 37 9.02 0.09 -3.00
C ASN A 37 10.38 0.41 -3.61
N LEU A 38 11.16 1.26 -2.94
CA LEU A 38 12.58 1.54 -3.17
C LEU A 38 13.40 1.12 -1.95
N SER A 39 14.74 1.25 -2.04
CA SER A 39 15.57 0.94 -0.88
C SER A 39 15.18 1.79 0.33
N PRO A 40 15.20 1.23 1.54
CA PRO A 40 14.89 1.99 2.76
C PRO A 40 15.76 3.24 2.92
N GLN A 41 17.01 3.20 2.46
CA GLN A 41 17.90 4.36 2.47
C GLN A 41 17.37 5.49 1.57
N VAL A 42 16.90 5.18 0.37
CA VAL A 42 16.27 6.16 -0.55
C VAL A 42 15.00 6.73 0.06
N GLN A 43 14.16 5.89 0.67
CA GLN A 43 12.95 6.32 1.35
C GLN A 43 13.26 7.27 2.52
N LEU A 44 14.26 6.95 3.32
CA LEU A 44 14.71 7.79 4.45
C LEU A 44 15.25 9.14 3.96
N THR A 45 16.18 9.11 2.99
CA THR A 45 16.74 10.31 2.37
C THR A 45 15.67 11.21 1.77
N THR A 46 14.64 10.61 1.15
CA THR A 46 13.48 11.36 0.62
C THR A 46 12.79 12.13 1.74
N LEU A 47 12.49 11.48 2.88
CA LEU A 47 11.84 12.15 4.02
C LEU A 47 12.72 13.24 4.65
N GLU A 48 14.04 13.06 4.68
CA GLU A 48 14.99 14.03 5.24
C GLU A 48 15.13 15.29 4.37
N ARG A 49 14.87 15.17 3.07
CA ARG A 49 14.90 16.30 2.12
C ARG A 49 13.62 17.12 2.08
N LEU A 50 12.57 16.69 2.78
CA LEU A 50 11.36 17.50 2.94
C LEU A 50 11.61 18.61 3.95
N THR A 51 11.20 19.83 3.61
CA THR A 51 11.36 21.01 4.47
C THR A 51 10.18 21.21 5.45
N ARG A 52 9.12 20.44 5.30
CA ARG A 52 7.96 20.41 6.18
C ARG A 52 7.51 18.96 6.40
N LYS A 53 7.09 18.64 7.64
CA LYS A 53 6.48 17.33 7.92
C LYS A 53 5.15 17.19 7.18
N PRO A 54 4.96 16.11 6.37
CA PRO A 54 3.67 15.82 5.75
C PRO A 54 2.56 15.56 6.78
N LYS A 55 1.31 15.72 6.38
CA LYS A 55 0.14 15.32 7.16
C LYS A 55 0.02 13.81 7.27
N LEU A 56 0.42 13.10 6.20
CA LEU A 56 0.40 11.65 6.12
C LEU A 56 1.56 11.15 5.26
N VAL A 57 2.28 10.15 5.80
CA VAL A 57 3.28 9.39 5.08
C VAL A 57 2.84 7.93 5.02
N VAL A 58 2.61 7.43 3.81
CA VAL A 58 2.31 6.03 3.52
C VAL A 58 3.55 5.39 2.91
N MET A 59 3.86 4.18 3.30
CA MET A 59 5.01 3.43 2.82
C MET A 59 4.58 2.06 2.30
N ASP A 60 5.20 1.62 1.22
CA ASP A 60 5.22 0.21 0.79
C ASP A 60 6.67 -0.32 0.86
N THR A 61 6.82 -1.64 0.96
CA THR A 61 8.10 -2.32 1.01
C THR A 61 7.97 -3.73 0.46
N MET A 62 9.05 -4.50 0.45
CA MET A 62 9.05 -5.90 0.04
C MET A 62 10.00 -6.73 0.91
N ASN A 63 9.84 -8.06 0.83
CA ASN A 63 10.64 -9.05 1.55
C ASN A 63 12.17 -8.87 1.33
N PHE A 64 12.60 -8.52 0.12
CA PHE A 64 14.01 -8.29 -0.19
C PHE A 64 14.69 -7.31 0.78
N TRP A 65 14.02 -6.21 1.12
CA TRP A 65 14.58 -5.23 2.08
C TRP A 65 14.59 -5.74 3.52
N MET A 66 13.67 -6.65 3.85
CA MET A 66 13.66 -7.32 5.15
C MET A 66 14.85 -8.26 5.32
N ASP A 67 15.35 -8.83 4.21
CA ASP A 67 16.49 -9.74 4.21
C ASP A 67 17.83 -9.01 4.25
N ILE A 68 17.97 -7.89 3.52
CA ILE A 68 19.28 -7.25 3.31
C ILE A 68 19.46 -5.88 3.99
N ALA A 69 18.37 -5.21 4.40
CA ALA A 69 18.38 -3.84 4.92
C ALA A 69 17.37 -3.64 6.07
N LEU A 70 17.20 -4.62 6.95
CA LEU A 70 16.18 -4.62 8.00
C LEU A 70 16.31 -3.44 8.97
N ASP A 71 17.53 -3.05 9.35
CA ASP A 71 17.74 -1.95 10.29
C ASP A 71 17.37 -0.60 9.66
N ASP A 72 17.72 -0.38 8.40
CA ASP A 72 17.32 0.80 7.64
C ASP A 72 15.80 0.82 7.46
N LEU A 73 15.19 -0.32 7.13
CA LEU A 73 13.73 -0.47 7.05
C LEU A 73 13.06 -0.06 8.37
N LYS A 74 13.57 -0.53 9.51
CA LYS A 74 13.06 -0.14 10.84
C LYS A 74 13.24 1.35 11.13
N ALA A 75 14.29 1.97 10.58
CA ALA A 75 14.47 3.42 10.70
C ALA A 75 13.41 4.20 9.94
N VAL A 76 13.03 3.75 8.73
CA VAL A 76 11.94 4.35 7.95
C VAL A 76 10.59 4.12 8.64
N LEU A 77 10.32 2.92 9.16
CA LEU A 77 9.06 2.60 9.85
C LEU A 77 8.75 3.56 11.00
N LYS A 78 9.76 4.08 11.68
CA LYS A 78 9.59 5.09 12.75
C LYS A 78 9.19 6.49 12.23
N ARG A 79 9.22 6.71 10.93
CA ARG A 79 8.99 8.00 10.28
C ARG A 79 7.70 8.04 9.47
N VAL A 80 7.00 6.90 9.34
CA VAL A 80 5.78 6.76 8.54
C VAL A 80 4.55 6.56 9.41
N ASP A 81 3.40 6.98 8.91
CA ASP A 81 2.13 6.87 9.62
C ASP A 81 1.39 5.57 9.24
N VAL A 82 1.50 5.15 7.98
CA VAL A 82 0.85 3.98 7.43
C VAL A 82 1.86 3.10 6.70
N LEU A 83 1.88 1.81 7.01
CA LEU A 83 2.59 0.79 6.23
C LEU A 83 1.57 -0.04 5.45
N THR A 84 1.84 -0.27 4.15
CA THR A 84 1.10 -1.22 3.32
C THR A 84 2.03 -2.36 2.94
N ILE A 85 1.65 -3.59 3.24
CA ILE A 85 2.41 -4.80 2.93
C ILE A 85 1.47 -5.96 2.58
N ASN A 86 2.00 -7.03 1.98
CA ASN A 86 1.22 -8.25 1.83
C ASN A 86 1.29 -9.13 3.09
N ASP A 87 0.54 -10.22 3.11
CA ASP A 87 0.44 -11.07 4.29
C ASP A 87 1.70 -11.94 4.52
N GLU A 88 2.46 -12.28 3.48
CA GLU A 88 3.76 -12.96 3.61
C GLU A 88 4.80 -12.02 4.21
N GLU A 89 4.88 -10.80 3.70
CA GLU A 89 5.73 -9.73 4.22
C GLU A 89 5.39 -9.41 5.68
N ALA A 90 4.10 -9.39 6.04
CA ALA A 90 3.67 -9.17 7.42
C ALA A 90 4.14 -10.28 8.35
N ARG A 91 4.09 -11.53 7.91
CA ARG A 91 4.60 -12.67 8.68
C ARG A 91 6.12 -12.63 8.83
N GLN A 92 6.82 -12.33 7.72
CA GLN A 92 8.29 -12.23 7.73
C GLN A 92 8.77 -11.13 8.66
N LEU A 93 8.24 -9.91 8.50
CA LEU A 93 8.65 -8.74 9.29
C LEU A 93 8.38 -8.91 10.79
N SER A 94 7.28 -9.55 11.15
CA SER A 94 6.85 -9.72 12.54
C SER A 94 7.34 -10.99 13.20
N GLY A 95 7.66 -12.04 12.44
CA GLY A 95 7.89 -13.39 12.94
C GLY A 95 6.61 -14.10 13.41
N GLU A 96 5.43 -13.54 13.17
CA GLU A 96 4.14 -14.06 13.64
C GLU A 96 3.30 -14.62 12.49
N TYR A 97 2.78 -15.84 12.63
CA TYR A 97 1.89 -16.41 11.61
C TYR A 97 0.51 -15.74 11.58
N SER A 98 -0.04 -15.41 12.76
CA SER A 98 -1.32 -14.72 12.90
C SER A 98 -1.20 -13.25 12.47
N LEU A 99 -1.96 -12.82 11.46
CA LEU A 99 -1.94 -11.45 10.97
C LEU A 99 -2.36 -10.41 12.03
N VAL A 100 -3.21 -10.80 12.98
CA VAL A 100 -3.59 -9.93 14.11
C VAL A 100 -2.42 -9.73 15.07
N LYS A 101 -1.63 -10.78 15.34
CA LYS A 101 -0.41 -10.66 16.13
C LYS A 101 0.67 -9.92 15.37
N ALA A 102 0.86 -10.22 14.08
CA ALA A 102 1.77 -9.53 13.19
C ALA A 102 1.51 -8.02 13.19
N ALA A 103 0.25 -7.62 13.06
CA ALA A 103 -0.14 -6.21 13.09
C ALA A 103 0.26 -5.51 14.39
N ARG A 104 0.14 -6.17 15.53
CA ARG A 104 0.57 -5.63 16.82
C ARG A 104 2.08 -5.42 16.89
N VAL A 105 2.84 -6.42 16.43
CA VAL A 105 4.32 -6.36 16.41
C VAL A 105 4.81 -5.26 15.47
N ILE A 106 4.29 -5.22 14.25
CA ILE A 106 4.72 -4.25 13.23
C ILE A 106 4.37 -2.81 13.64
N ARG A 107 3.17 -2.59 14.19
CA ARG A 107 2.78 -1.25 14.67
C ARG A 107 3.66 -0.77 15.83
N ALA A 108 4.14 -1.66 16.66
CA ALA A 108 5.12 -1.32 17.71
C ALA A 108 6.49 -0.90 17.14
N MET A 109 6.78 -1.16 15.85
CA MET A 109 8.00 -0.70 15.17
C MET A 109 7.93 0.77 14.73
N GLY A 110 6.71 1.37 14.64
CA GLY A 110 6.55 2.79 14.28
C GLY A 110 5.21 3.17 13.70
N PRO A 111 4.73 2.54 12.61
CA PRO A 111 3.51 2.99 11.93
C PRO A 111 2.28 2.80 12.83
N GLN A 112 1.45 3.83 12.95
CA GLN A 112 0.21 3.75 13.73
C GLN A 112 -0.85 2.89 13.03
N THR A 113 -0.82 2.86 11.71
CA THR A 113 -1.76 2.13 10.87
C THR A 113 -1.02 1.11 10.01
N LEU A 114 -1.58 -0.08 9.91
CA LEU A 114 -1.08 -1.14 9.04
C LEU A 114 -2.18 -1.63 8.10
N ILE A 115 -1.86 -1.72 6.82
CA ILE A 115 -2.69 -2.36 5.80
C ILE A 115 -2.00 -3.65 5.37
N ILE A 116 -2.69 -4.79 5.48
CA ILE A 116 -2.21 -6.08 5.00
C ILE A 116 -3.03 -6.50 3.79
N LYS A 117 -2.39 -6.45 2.62
CA LYS A 117 -2.95 -6.89 1.34
C LYS A 117 -2.91 -8.42 1.28
N LYS A 118 -3.96 -9.06 0.78
CA LYS A 118 -4.11 -10.53 0.72
C LYS A 118 -4.52 -11.01 -0.69
N GLY A 119 -4.10 -10.31 -1.72
CA GLY A 119 -4.44 -10.64 -3.10
C GLY A 119 -5.95 -10.75 -3.32
N GLU A 120 -6.40 -11.87 -3.88
CA GLU A 120 -7.82 -12.17 -4.12
C GLU A 120 -8.68 -12.27 -2.85
N HIS A 121 -8.06 -12.32 -1.68
CA HIS A 121 -8.75 -12.35 -0.39
C HIS A 121 -8.93 -10.96 0.24
N GLY A 122 -8.63 -9.88 -0.50
CA GLY A 122 -8.86 -8.50 -0.05
C GLY A 122 -7.77 -7.91 0.83
N ALA A 123 -8.13 -7.01 1.75
CA ALA A 123 -7.20 -6.30 2.60
C ALA A 123 -7.73 -6.13 4.03
N LEU A 124 -6.80 -6.17 4.99
CA LEU A 124 -7.05 -5.88 6.40
C LEU A 124 -6.44 -4.52 6.74
N LEU A 125 -7.20 -3.68 7.43
CA LEU A 125 -6.74 -2.43 8.03
C LEU A 125 -6.72 -2.57 9.54
N PHE A 126 -5.59 -2.23 10.16
CA PHE A 126 -5.41 -2.15 11.60
C PHE A 126 -5.06 -0.71 11.96
N GLY A 127 -5.96 -0.04 12.68
CA GLY A 127 -5.77 1.32 13.17
C GLY A 127 -5.26 1.38 14.61
N SER A 128 -5.09 2.59 15.16
CA SER A 128 -4.88 2.82 16.58
C SER A 128 -6.09 2.31 17.37
N GLU A 129 -5.95 2.12 18.68
CA GLU A 129 -7.07 1.77 19.59
C GLU A 129 -7.79 0.44 19.30
N GLY A 130 -7.11 -0.50 18.59
CA GLY A 130 -7.69 -1.81 18.28
C GLY A 130 -8.70 -1.81 17.15
N GLN A 131 -8.84 -0.70 16.43
CA GLN A 131 -9.71 -0.60 15.24
C GLN A 131 -9.23 -1.56 14.16
N THR A 132 -10.18 -2.26 13.56
CA THR A 132 -9.91 -3.20 12.46
C THR A 132 -11.01 -3.09 11.42
N PHE A 133 -10.63 -3.14 10.15
CA PHE A 133 -11.57 -3.20 9.02
C PHE A 133 -11.08 -4.23 8.01
N PHE A 134 -12.01 -4.95 7.41
CA PHE A 134 -11.76 -5.87 6.32
C PHE A 134 -12.48 -5.40 5.05
N CYS A 135 -11.74 -5.27 3.96
CA CYS A 135 -12.29 -5.04 2.63
C CYS A 135 -12.08 -6.30 1.80
N PRO A 136 -13.13 -6.98 1.30
CA PRO A 136 -12.95 -8.10 0.39
C PRO A 136 -12.34 -7.62 -0.93
N ALA A 137 -11.70 -8.52 -1.68
CA ALA A 137 -11.41 -8.25 -3.08
C ALA A 137 -12.68 -8.39 -3.91
N LEU A 138 -12.76 -7.68 -5.04
CA LEU A 138 -13.83 -7.90 -5.99
C LEU A 138 -13.55 -9.22 -6.73
N PRO A 139 -14.48 -10.18 -6.75
CA PRO A 139 -14.34 -11.39 -7.58
C PRO A 139 -14.31 -11.01 -9.06
N LEU A 140 -13.21 -11.33 -9.73
CA LEU A 140 -13.04 -11.14 -11.17
C LEU A 140 -13.02 -12.49 -11.84
N GLU A 141 -13.62 -12.58 -13.03
CA GLU A 141 -13.63 -13.80 -13.83
C GLU A 141 -12.23 -14.04 -14.43
N ASP A 142 -11.59 -12.98 -14.92
CA ASP A 142 -10.27 -13.03 -15.54
C ASP A 142 -9.28 -12.09 -14.82
N VAL A 143 -8.11 -12.64 -14.52
CA VAL A 143 -6.95 -11.90 -14.01
C VAL A 143 -5.79 -12.16 -14.96
N PHE A 144 -5.29 -11.11 -15.63
CA PHE A 144 -4.23 -11.24 -16.63
C PHE A 144 -2.83 -11.05 -16.04
N ASP A 145 -2.65 -10.01 -15.21
CA ASP A 145 -1.35 -9.71 -14.62
C ASP A 145 -1.50 -8.99 -13.27
N PRO A 146 -1.08 -9.59 -12.15
CA PRO A 146 -1.14 -8.96 -10.84
C PRO A 146 -0.02 -7.93 -10.59
N THR A 147 0.91 -7.76 -11.53
CA THR A 147 2.05 -6.83 -11.38
C THR A 147 1.53 -5.39 -11.26
N GLY A 148 1.98 -4.68 -10.23
CA GLY A 148 1.57 -3.30 -9.97
C GLY A 148 0.22 -3.15 -9.24
N ALA A 149 -0.48 -4.25 -8.95
CA ALA A 149 -1.74 -4.18 -8.19
C ALA A 149 -1.53 -3.58 -6.79
N GLY A 150 -0.43 -3.93 -6.12
CA GLY A 150 -0.06 -3.37 -4.82
C GLY A 150 0.22 -1.88 -4.88
N ASP A 151 0.98 -1.42 -5.88
CA ASP A 151 1.29 0.00 -6.09
C ASP A 151 0.02 0.79 -6.43
N THR A 152 -0.84 0.22 -7.29
CA THR A 152 -2.13 0.80 -7.67
C THR A 152 -3.06 0.91 -6.47
N PHE A 153 -3.11 -0.12 -5.62
CA PHE A 153 -3.86 -0.08 -4.37
C PHE A 153 -3.37 1.06 -3.46
N ALA A 154 -2.06 1.14 -3.25
CA ALA A 154 -1.48 2.17 -2.39
C ALA A 154 -1.71 3.59 -2.97
N GLY A 155 -1.57 3.76 -4.29
CA GLY A 155 -1.87 5.01 -4.98
C GLY A 155 -3.33 5.42 -4.85
N GLY A 156 -4.28 4.49 -5.03
CA GLY A 156 -5.70 4.72 -4.85
C GLY A 156 -6.07 5.09 -3.41
N PHE A 157 -5.47 4.38 -2.44
CA PHE A 157 -5.66 4.65 -1.02
C PHE A 157 -5.23 6.08 -0.65
N ILE A 158 -3.97 6.45 -0.92
CA ILE A 158 -3.46 7.77 -0.56
C ILE A 158 -4.11 8.88 -1.42
N GLY A 159 -4.41 8.61 -2.68
CA GLY A 159 -5.08 9.53 -3.59
C GLY A 159 -6.45 9.94 -3.07
N TYR A 160 -7.25 8.98 -2.57
CA TYR A 160 -8.52 9.28 -1.93
C TYR A 160 -8.34 10.16 -0.67
N LEU A 161 -7.40 9.82 0.21
CA LEU A 161 -7.15 10.60 1.43
C LEU A 161 -6.69 12.02 1.09
N ALA A 162 -5.83 12.17 0.08
CA ALA A 162 -5.37 13.47 -0.38
C ALA A 162 -6.50 14.32 -0.97
N SER A 163 -7.39 13.72 -1.76
CA SER A 163 -8.51 14.42 -2.39
C SER A 163 -9.54 14.94 -1.38
N THR A 164 -9.73 14.21 -0.27
CA THR A 164 -10.68 14.57 0.80
C THR A 164 -10.07 15.42 1.91
N GLY A 165 -8.74 15.46 2.00
CA GLY A 165 -8.01 16.11 3.08
C GLY A 165 -8.14 15.41 4.44
N ARG A 166 -8.72 14.19 4.49
CA ARG A 166 -9.01 13.42 5.73
C ARG A 166 -8.01 12.29 5.91
N THR A 167 -7.64 12.04 7.17
CA THR A 167 -6.70 10.97 7.55
C THR A 167 -7.21 10.13 8.73
N ASP A 168 -8.49 10.31 9.12
CA ASP A 168 -9.11 9.51 10.16
C ASP A 168 -9.42 8.07 9.69
N PHE A 169 -9.71 7.18 10.64
CA PHE A 169 -9.91 5.77 10.36
C PHE A 169 -11.07 5.50 9.39
N GLU A 170 -12.16 6.27 9.45
CA GLU A 170 -13.30 6.12 8.53
C GLU A 170 -12.92 6.53 7.10
N ALA A 171 -12.12 7.59 6.95
CA ALA A 171 -11.57 7.96 5.65
C ALA A 171 -10.62 6.87 5.12
N MET A 172 -9.78 6.29 5.99
CA MET A 172 -8.89 5.18 5.61
C MET A 172 -9.66 3.94 5.15
N LYS A 173 -10.78 3.59 5.79
CA LYS A 173 -11.67 2.50 5.31
C LYS A 173 -12.14 2.75 3.87
N THR A 174 -12.61 3.96 3.60
CA THR A 174 -13.04 4.34 2.24
C THR A 174 -11.86 4.35 1.28
N GLY A 175 -10.70 4.85 1.71
CA GLY A 175 -9.45 4.81 0.92
C GLY A 175 -9.05 3.39 0.51
N ILE A 176 -9.21 2.40 1.39
CA ILE A 176 -8.97 0.99 1.05
C ILE A 176 -9.93 0.50 -0.03
N VAL A 177 -11.19 0.89 0.02
CA VAL A 177 -12.16 0.52 -1.03
C VAL A 177 -11.77 1.13 -2.37
N TYR A 178 -11.32 2.40 -2.39
CA TYR A 178 -10.77 3.04 -3.59
C TYR A 178 -9.52 2.34 -4.11
N GLY A 179 -8.58 2.03 -3.22
CA GLY A 179 -7.38 1.27 -3.57
C GLY A 179 -7.71 -0.09 -4.16
N SER A 180 -8.64 -0.83 -3.55
CA SER A 180 -9.09 -2.13 -4.03
C SER A 180 -9.81 -2.03 -5.39
N ALA A 181 -10.60 -0.99 -5.60
CA ALA A 181 -11.29 -0.75 -6.87
C ALA A 181 -10.29 -0.50 -8.01
N LEU A 182 -9.29 0.36 -7.79
CA LEU A 182 -8.26 0.63 -8.79
C LEU A 182 -7.36 -0.59 -9.02
N ALA A 183 -6.95 -1.29 -7.96
CA ALA A 183 -6.19 -2.53 -8.08
C ALA A 183 -6.93 -3.61 -8.88
N SER A 184 -8.26 -3.70 -8.75
CA SER A 184 -9.08 -4.62 -9.53
C SER A 184 -9.07 -4.32 -11.04
N TYR A 185 -8.94 -3.05 -11.44
CA TYR A 185 -8.73 -2.67 -12.83
C TYR A 185 -7.31 -2.96 -13.32
N CYS A 186 -6.31 -2.76 -12.44
CA CYS A 186 -4.91 -3.02 -12.79
C CYS A 186 -4.69 -4.45 -13.29
N VAL A 187 -5.31 -5.42 -12.63
CA VAL A 187 -5.11 -6.84 -12.95
C VAL A 187 -5.86 -7.33 -14.19
N GLU A 188 -6.76 -6.52 -14.77
CA GLU A 188 -7.54 -6.90 -15.95
C GLU A 188 -6.74 -6.84 -17.27
N GLN A 189 -5.59 -6.16 -17.29
CA GLN A 189 -4.72 -6.06 -18.46
C GLN A 189 -3.25 -5.96 -18.05
N PHE A 190 -2.34 -6.23 -18.99
CA PHE A 190 -0.91 -6.13 -18.75
C PHE A 190 -0.48 -4.66 -18.52
N GLY A 191 0.33 -4.45 -17.49
CA GLY A 191 0.91 -3.16 -17.17
C GLY A 191 -0.15 -2.11 -16.77
N THR A 192 0.00 -0.88 -17.25
CA THR A 192 -0.89 0.25 -16.93
C THR A 192 -1.99 0.50 -17.97
N THR A 193 -2.14 -0.39 -18.96
CA THR A 193 -3.03 -0.19 -20.12
C THR A 193 -4.48 0.05 -19.69
N LYS A 194 -5.00 -0.78 -18.79
CA LYS A 194 -6.37 -0.62 -18.28
C LYS A 194 -6.52 0.67 -17.47
N LEU A 195 -5.60 0.94 -16.57
CA LEU A 195 -5.64 2.14 -15.71
C LEU A 195 -5.61 3.44 -16.52
N ALA A 196 -4.88 3.47 -17.64
CA ALA A 196 -4.83 4.63 -18.52
C ALA A 196 -6.13 4.89 -19.28
N SER A 197 -7.04 3.92 -19.35
CA SER A 197 -8.29 3.98 -20.11
C SER A 197 -9.55 4.18 -19.27
N ILE A 198 -9.48 3.96 -17.93
CA ILE A 198 -10.65 4.12 -17.05
C ILE A 198 -10.98 5.60 -16.82
N THR A 199 -12.27 5.87 -16.68
CA THR A 199 -12.84 7.18 -16.36
C THR A 199 -13.27 7.25 -14.90
N SER A 200 -13.70 8.42 -14.44
CA SER A 200 -14.32 8.60 -13.12
C SER A 200 -15.60 7.77 -12.97
N GLU A 201 -16.39 7.69 -14.05
CA GLU A 201 -17.62 6.91 -14.09
C GLU A 201 -17.34 5.42 -13.93
N ASP A 202 -16.26 4.91 -14.52
CA ASP A 202 -15.83 3.52 -14.35
C ASP A 202 -15.44 3.24 -12.89
N VAL A 203 -14.71 4.17 -12.26
CA VAL A 203 -14.33 4.06 -10.85
C VAL A 203 -15.58 4.06 -9.96
N ASP A 204 -16.54 4.96 -10.19
CA ASP A 204 -17.80 5.03 -9.43
C ASP A 204 -18.63 3.74 -9.58
N ALA A 205 -18.70 3.19 -10.79
CA ALA A 205 -19.36 1.93 -11.05
C ALA A 205 -18.69 0.76 -10.28
N ARG A 206 -17.35 0.74 -10.25
CA ARG A 206 -16.60 -0.27 -9.51
C ARG A 206 -16.80 -0.14 -7.99
N LEU A 207 -16.80 1.08 -7.48
CA LEU A 207 -17.10 1.36 -6.07
C LEU A 207 -18.52 0.93 -5.68
N ALA A 208 -19.49 1.08 -6.58
CA ALA A 208 -20.85 0.58 -6.37
C ALA A 208 -20.87 -0.95 -6.23
N GLN A 209 -20.08 -1.68 -7.03
CA GLN A 209 -19.95 -3.14 -6.90
C GLN A 209 -19.38 -3.53 -5.53
N PHE A 210 -18.34 -2.84 -5.05
CA PHE A 210 -17.79 -3.06 -3.71
C PHE A 210 -18.81 -2.80 -2.60
N ARG A 211 -19.64 -1.74 -2.72
CA ARG A 211 -20.72 -1.46 -1.75
C ARG A 211 -21.73 -2.59 -1.70
N LEU A 212 -22.14 -3.10 -2.86
CA LEU A 212 -23.07 -4.23 -2.93
C LEU A 212 -22.47 -5.50 -2.31
N LEU A 213 -21.17 -5.75 -2.53
CA LEU A 213 -20.48 -6.90 -1.97
C LEU A 213 -20.37 -6.85 -0.43
N MET A 214 -20.27 -5.65 0.14
CA MET A 214 -20.07 -5.44 1.58
C MET A 214 -21.36 -5.19 2.37
N THR A 215 -22.52 -5.07 1.70
CA THR A 215 -23.77 -4.72 2.35
C THR A 215 -24.71 -5.92 2.38
N GLU A 216 -25.14 -6.34 3.57
CA GLU A 216 -26.31 -7.19 3.71
C GLU A 216 -27.57 -6.39 3.37
N LYS A 217 -28.43 -6.91 2.50
CA LYS A 217 -29.78 -6.37 2.36
C LYS A 217 -30.58 -6.81 3.59
N ALA A 218 -30.94 -5.86 4.44
CA ALA A 218 -31.90 -6.08 5.51
C ALA A 218 -33.28 -6.40 4.93
#